data_c2f3252a3095c25dac08f83b881a1962
#
_entry.id   c2f3252a3095c25dac08f83b881a1962
#
_cell.length_a   1.000
_cell.length_b   1.000
_cell.length_c   1.000
_cell.angle_alpha   90.00
_cell.angle_beta   90.00
_cell.angle_gamma   90.00
#
_symmetry.space_group_name_H-M   'P 1'
#
loop_
_entity.id
_entity.type
_entity.pdbx_description
1 polymer ?
#
loop_
_entity_poly.entity_id
_entity_poly.type
_entity_poly.pdbx_seq_one_letter_code
_entity_poly.pdbx_strand_id
1 'polypeptide(L)'
;MIRFALHAFAAFLLISPGAVATSAQAAAHVSEGGVVTIESAHDVATTIDRLEEVVEGAGARVFARVDHAAGAANAGMELRPTQMLMFGNPKLGTPALQAGQTIGMDLPLRVVAWEDESGKVMLSYTDPAVMAARHGIAADHPVVAKMTGALAKLTGKAAGL
;
A
#
# COMPACT_ATOMS: atom_id res chain seq x y z
N MET A 1 -68.01 -11.01 -46.53
CA MET A 1 -67.00 -11.90 -45.91
C MET A 1 -65.79 -11.01 -45.56
N ILE A 2 -65.74 -10.61 -44.32
CA ILE A 2 -64.68 -9.65 -43.82
C ILE A 2 -63.67 -10.49 -43.00
N ARG A 3 -62.41 -10.53 -43.46
CA ARG A 3 -61.28 -11.20 -42.76
C ARG A 3 -60.59 -10.20 -41.89
N PHE A 4 -60.67 -10.35 -40.57
CA PHE A 4 -59.87 -9.61 -39.61
C PHE A 4 -58.46 -10.23 -39.52
N ALA A 5 -57.44 -9.45 -39.80
CA ALA A 5 -56.06 -9.84 -39.57
C ALA A 5 -55.63 -9.35 -38.18
N LEU A 6 -55.25 -10.29 -37.32
CA LEU A 6 -54.76 -10.06 -35.96
C LEU A 6 -53.25 -9.79 -36.02
N HIS A 7 -52.80 -8.57 -35.70
CA HIS A 7 -51.39 -8.25 -35.61
C HIS A 7 -50.93 -8.49 -34.16
N ALA A 8 -50.10 -9.49 -33.97
CA ALA A 8 -49.42 -9.73 -32.70
C ALA A 8 -48.20 -8.79 -32.59
N PHE A 9 -48.23 -7.90 -31.60
CA PHE A 9 -47.09 -7.03 -31.24
C PHE A 9 -46.17 -7.81 -30.29
N ALA A 10 -45.01 -8.25 -30.76
CA ALA A 10 -43.98 -8.85 -29.94
C ALA A 10 -43.15 -7.72 -29.32
N ALA A 11 -43.28 -7.48 -28.01
CA ALA A 11 -42.42 -6.59 -27.25
C ALA A 11 -41.07 -7.28 -27.02
N PHE A 12 -40.04 -6.80 -27.68
CA PHE A 12 -38.65 -7.22 -27.48
C PHE A 12 -38.08 -6.50 -26.28
N LEU A 13 -37.95 -7.18 -25.14
CA LEU A 13 -37.32 -6.65 -23.91
C LEU A 13 -35.81 -6.67 -24.10
N LEU A 14 -35.21 -5.50 -24.37
CA LEU A 14 -33.76 -5.34 -24.41
C LEU A 14 -33.19 -5.38 -22.96
N ILE A 15 -32.67 -6.52 -22.58
CA ILE A 15 -31.88 -6.66 -21.35
C ILE A 15 -30.48 -6.14 -21.67
N SER A 16 -30.15 -4.92 -21.16
CA SER A 16 -28.80 -4.38 -21.18
C SER A 16 -27.92 -5.21 -20.23
N PRO A 17 -26.78 -5.75 -20.68
CA PRO A 17 -25.84 -6.36 -19.76
C PRO A 17 -25.22 -5.26 -18.89
N GLY A 18 -25.53 -5.27 -17.61
CA GLY A 18 -24.88 -4.43 -16.62
C GLY A 18 -23.37 -4.71 -16.64
N ALA A 19 -22.57 -3.71 -16.95
CA ALA A 19 -21.13 -3.79 -16.83
C ALA A 19 -20.78 -3.98 -15.35
N VAL A 20 -20.37 -5.18 -14.97
CA VAL A 20 -19.75 -5.45 -13.67
C VAL A 20 -18.36 -4.79 -13.73
N ALA A 21 -18.21 -3.63 -13.10
CA ALA A 21 -16.90 -3.02 -12.90
C ALA A 21 -16.10 -3.95 -11.97
N THR A 22 -15.25 -4.78 -12.54
CA THR A 22 -14.25 -5.53 -11.80
C THR A 22 -13.24 -4.49 -11.29
N SER A 23 -13.26 -4.20 -9.98
CA SER A 23 -12.21 -3.43 -9.35
C SER A 23 -10.92 -4.23 -9.51
N ALA A 24 -10.05 -3.78 -10.43
CA ALA A 24 -8.70 -4.30 -10.55
C ALA A 24 -7.97 -3.92 -9.26
N GLN A 25 -7.86 -4.87 -8.35
CA GLN A 25 -7.02 -4.75 -7.15
C GLN A 25 -5.59 -4.56 -7.65
N ALA A 26 -4.99 -3.40 -7.40
CA ALA A 26 -3.63 -3.13 -7.81
C ALA A 26 -2.71 -4.17 -7.14
N ALA A 27 -2.14 -5.06 -7.93
CA ALA A 27 -1.26 -6.11 -7.45
C ALA A 27 0.02 -5.47 -6.89
N ALA A 28 0.43 -5.90 -5.69
CA ALA A 28 1.71 -5.47 -5.13
C ALA A 28 2.84 -5.96 -6.04
N HIS A 29 3.71 -5.05 -6.46
CA HIS A 29 4.91 -5.37 -7.23
C HIS A 29 6.11 -5.44 -6.29
N VAL A 30 6.89 -6.52 -6.37
CA VAL A 30 8.16 -6.66 -5.64
C VAL A 30 9.31 -6.54 -6.63
N SER A 31 10.18 -5.55 -6.44
CA SER A 31 11.39 -5.38 -7.27
C SER A 31 12.47 -6.40 -6.92
N GLU A 32 13.45 -6.61 -7.81
CA GLU A 32 14.63 -7.44 -7.54
C GLU A 32 15.41 -6.97 -6.29
N GLY A 33 15.35 -5.67 -5.97
CA GLY A 33 15.93 -5.10 -4.74
C GLY A 33 15.09 -5.31 -3.47
N GLY A 34 13.97 -6.03 -3.56
CA GLY A 34 13.11 -6.31 -2.42
C GLY A 34 12.31 -5.10 -1.94
N VAL A 35 11.94 -4.22 -2.85
CA VAL A 35 11.00 -3.12 -2.56
C VAL A 35 9.61 -3.56 -3.01
N VAL A 36 8.67 -3.60 -2.07
CA VAL A 36 7.25 -3.82 -2.35
C VAL A 36 6.62 -2.48 -2.66
N THR A 37 5.90 -2.38 -3.78
CA THR A 37 5.20 -1.16 -4.20
C THR A 37 3.75 -1.47 -4.56
N ILE A 38 2.83 -0.64 -4.08
CA ILE A 38 1.39 -0.67 -4.42
C ILE A 38 0.95 0.73 -4.85
N GLU A 39 -0.03 0.81 -5.74
CA GLU A 39 -0.64 2.08 -6.17
C GLU A 39 -1.64 2.55 -5.10
N SER A 40 -1.71 3.85 -4.83
CA SER A 40 -2.69 4.48 -3.94
C SER A 40 -3.78 5.20 -4.74
N ALA A 41 -5.02 5.12 -4.26
CA ALA A 41 -6.15 5.87 -4.82
C ALA A 41 -6.17 7.35 -4.38
N HIS A 42 -5.21 7.79 -3.55
CA HIS A 42 -5.16 9.11 -2.93
C HIS A 42 -3.86 9.83 -3.30
N ASP A 43 -3.82 11.16 -3.12
CA ASP A 43 -2.57 11.91 -3.17
C ASP A 43 -1.61 11.51 -2.07
N VAL A 44 -0.34 11.96 -2.15
CA VAL A 44 0.74 11.58 -1.23
C VAL A 44 0.42 11.98 0.21
N ALA A 45 -0.08 13.21 0.43
CA ALA A 45 -0.37 13.71 1.77
C ALA A 45 -1.51 12.92 2.41
N THR A 46 -2.62 12.76 1.69
CA THR A 46 -3.78 11.96 2.13
C THR A 46 -3.40 10.49 2.38
N THR A 47 -2.54 9.91 1.53
CA THR A 47 -2.08 8.53 1.70
C THR A 47 -1.29 8.35 3.00
N ILE A 48 -0.40 9.31 3.33
CA ILE A 48 0.37 9.29 4.57
C ILE A 48 -0.51 9.56 5.80
N ASP A 49 -1.48 10.50 5.72
CA ASP A 49 -2.43 10.75 6.81
C ASP A 49 -3.23 9.49 7.15
N ARG A 50 -3.74 8.80 6.13
CA ARG A 50 -4.44 7.53 6.28
C ARG A 50 -3.55 6.42 6.83
N LEU A 51 -2.28 6.37 6.40
CA LEU A 51 -1.32 5.39 6.92
C LEU A 51 -1.06 5.63 8.42
N GLU A 52 -0.89 6.88 8.83
CA GLU A 52 -0.71 7.28 10.23
C GLU A 52 -1.92 6.83 11.09
N GLU A 53 -3.13 7.16 10.66
CA GLU A 53 -4.37 6.75 11.33
C GLU A 53 -4.48 5.22 11.47
N VAL A 54 -4.22 4.47 10.39
CA VAL A 54 -4.30 3.00 10.38
C VAL A 54 -3.23 2.37 11.27
N VAL A 55 -2.02 2.94 11.30
CA VAL A 55 -0.90 2.51 12.13
C VAL A 55 -1.22 2.70 13.60
N GLU A 56 -1.71 3.88 13.99
CA GLU A 56 -2.10 4.17 15.37
C GLU A 56 -3.28 3.33 15.82
N GLY A 57 -4.30 3.18 14.95
CA GLY A 57 -5.45 2.31 15.19
C GLY A 57 -5.08 0.83 15.35
N ALA A 58 -3.93 0.40 14.80
CA ALA A 58 -3.37 -0.93 15.01
C ALA A 58 -2.50 -1.05 16.28
N GLY A 59 -2.40 0.01 17.09
CA GLY A 59 -1.63 0.06 18.33
C GLY A 59 -0.12 0.14 18.09
N ALA A 60 0.32 0.59 16.92
CA ALA A 60 1.71 0.95 16.67
C ALA A 60 1.93 2.45 16.95
N ARG A 61 3.18 2.82 17.16
CA ARG A 61 3.57 4.21 17.42
C ARG A 61 4.21 4.78 16.16
N VAL A 62 3.82 6.01 15.80
CA VAL A 62 4.54 6.83 14.83
C VAL A 62 5.73 7.50 15.52
N PHE A 63 6.92 7.39 14.93
CA PHE A 63 8.16 7.98 15.42
C PHE A 63 8.52 9.24 14.66
N ALA A 64 8.29 9.25 13.34
CA ALA A 64 8.57 10.41 12.50
C ALA A 64 7.73 10.37 11.22
N ARG A 65 7.41 11.56 10.73
CA ARG A 65 6.96 11.83 9.37
C ARG A 65 7.99 12.75 8.72
N VAL A 66 8.48 12.40 7.56
CA VAL A 66 9.49 13.16 6.82
C VAL A 66 8.91 13.56 5.48
N ASP A 67 8.88 14.87 5.21
CA ASP A 67 8.52 15.42 3.91
C ASP A 67 9.79 15.71 3.10
N HIS A 68 10.13 14.79 2.19
CA HIS A 68 11.31 14.91 1.35
C HIS A 68 11.16 16.03 0.30
N ALA A 69 9.93 16.26 -0.20
CA ALA A 69 9.66 17.32 -1.17
C ALA A 69 9.83 18.71 -0.52
N ALA A 70 9.32 18.90 0.70
CA ALA A 70 9.56 20.13 1.46
C ALA A 70 11.04 20.32 1.78
N GLY A 71 11.76 19.23 2.11
CA GLY A 71 13.22 19.27 2.32
C GLY A 71 13.97 19.71 1.07
N ALA A 72 13.60 19.19 -0.11
CA ALA A 72 14.18 19.59 -1.39
C ALA A 72 13.92 21.09 -1.68
N ALA A 73 12.66 21.54 -1.52
CA ALA A 73 12.30 22.95 -1.72
C ALA A 73 13.11 23.89 -0.83
N ASN A 74 13.31 23.52 0.45
CA ASN A 74 14.15 24.30 1.38
C ASN A 74 15.63 24.37 0.96
N ALA A 75 16.09 23.39 0.17
CA ALA A 75 17.43 23.36 -0.40
C ALA A 75 17.51 23.99 -1.80
N GLY A 76 16.41 24.59 -2.30
CA GLY A 76 16.34 25.18 -3.63
C GLY A 76 16.27 24.17 -4.78
N MET A 77 15.81 22.93 -4.48
CA MET A 77 15.66 21.83 -5.45
C MET A 77 14.20 21.46 -5.62
N GLU A 78 13.87 20.87 -6.77
CA GLU A 78 12.54 20.34 -7.05
C GLU A 78 12.51 18.83 -6.81
N LEU A 79 11.46 18.36 -6.15
CA LEU A 79 11.14 16.94 -5.98
C LEU A 79 9.63 16.78 -6.04
N ARG A 80 9.15 15.79 -6.78
CA ARG A 80 7.71 15.42 -6.75
C ARG A 80 7.29 15.08 -5.33
N PRO A 81 6.00 15.20 -4.99
CA PRO A 81 5.48 14.84 -3.68
C PRO A 81 6.07 13.50 -3.21
N THR A 82 6.75 13.52 -2.08
CA THR A 82 7.41 12.33 -1.50
C THR A 82 7.46 12.51 0.00
N GLN A 83 6.75 11.62 0.73
CA GLN A 83 6.71 11.64 2.19
C GLN A 83 6.95 10.24 2.75
N MET A 84 7.61 10.15 3.90
CA MET A 84 7.89 8.90 4.59
C MET A 84 7.26 8.92 5.97
N LEU A 85 6.62 7.81 6.36
CA LEU A 85 6.20 7.54 7.73
C LEU A 85 7.10 6.47 8.35
N MET A 86 7.61 6.76 9.55
CA MET A 86 8.40 5.83 10.37
C MET A 86 7.57 5.41 11.57
N PHE A 87 7.33 4.11 11.72
CA PHE A 87 6.46 3.59 12.77
C PHE A 87 6.88 2.20 13.24
N GLY A 88 6.40 1.79 14.41
CA GLY A 88 6.69 0.47 14.93
C GLY A 88 5.86 0.11 16.15
N ASN A 89 5.87 -1.19 16.46
CA ASN A 89 5.25 -1.74 17.66
C ASN A 89 6.27 -2.67 18.35
N PRO A 90 6.62 -2.43 19.63
CA PRO A 90 7.56 -3.30 20.35
C PRO A 90 7.16 -4.77 20.36
N LYS A 91 5.86 -5.08 20.35
CA LYS A 91 5.36 -6.47 20.29
C LYS A 91 5.76 -7.19 19.00
N LEU A 92 6.02 -6.43 17.93
CA LEU A 92 6.49 -6.94 16.65
C LEU A 92 8.00 -6.77 16.47
N GLY A 93 8.54 -5.60 16.85
CA GLY A 93 9.95 -5.28 16.68
C GLY A 93 10.89 -6.05 17.65
N THR A 94 10.49 -6.25 18.91
CA THR A 94 11.35 -6.93 19.88
C THR A 94 11.67 -8.38 19.48
N PRO A 95 10.72 -9.22 19.02
CA PRO A 95 11.05 -10.55 18.51
C PRO A 95 12.02 -10.53 17.31
N ALA A 96 11.92 -9.52 16.44
CA ALA A 96 12.87 -9.36 15.33
C ALA A 96 14.29 -9.04 15.84
N LEU A 97 14.41 -8.11 16.80
CA LEU A 97 15.68 -7.76 17.45
C LEU A 97 16.28 -8.93 18.23
N GLN A 98 15.46 -9.76 18.84
CA GLN A 98 15.92 -10.99 19.54
C GLN A 98 16.45 -12.04 18.55
N ALA A 99 15.88 -12.12 17.33
CA ALA A 99 16.36 -13.01 16.28
C ALA A 99 17.69 -12.50 15.65
N GLY A 100 17.88 -11.17 15.54
CA GLY A 100 19.10 -10.56 15.03
C GLY A 100 19.14 -9.08 15.37
N GLN A 101 19.97 -8.68 16.33
CA GLN A 101 19.99 -7.29 16.85
C GLN A 101 20.29 -6.23 15.78
N THR A 102 21.07 -6.59 14.75
CA THR A 102 21.42 -5.66 13.67
C THR A 102 20.21 -5.22 12.82
N ILE A 103 19.06 -5.94 12.88
CA ILE A 103 17.83 -5.50 12.21
C ILE A 103 17.31 -4.16 12.76
N GLY A 104 17.82 -3.73 13.92
CA GLY A 104 17.58 -2.38 14.44
C GLY A 104 18.03 -1.25 13.51
N MET A 105 18.88 -1.52 12.52
CA MET A 105 19.26 -0.55 11.47
C MET A 105 18.10 -0.31 10.48
N ASP A 106 17.23 -1.29 10.30
CA ASP A 106 16.06 -1.23 9.42
C ASP A 106 14.74 -0.96 10.19
N LEU A 107 14.78 -1.01 11.51
CA LEU A 107 13.66 -0.66 12.39
C LEU A 107 13.87 0.75 13.00
N PRO A 108 12.79 1.54 13.27
CA PRO A 108 11.37 1.26 12.99
C PRO A 108 11.05 1.09 11.50
N LEU A 109 9.93 0.42 11.18
CA LEU A 109 9.50 0.24 9.80
C LEU A 109 9.28 1.59 9.12
N ARG A 110 9.58 1.64 7.81
CA ARG A 110 9.45 2.85 6.98
C ARG A 110 8.61 2.54 5.75
N VAL A 111 7.66 3.41 5.47
CA VAL A 111 6.84 3.39 4.27
C VAL A 111 6.91 4.76 3.62
N VAL A 112 7.17 4.80 2.33
CA VAL A 112 7.25 6.02 1.52
C VAL A 112 6.03 6.09 0.62
N ALA A 113 5.30 7.21 0.65
CA ALA A 113 4.34 7.58 -0.38
C ALA A 113 5.00 8.58 -1.33
N TRP A 114 4.90 8.34 -2.64
CA TRP A 114 5.57 9.15 -3.64
C TRP A 114 4.79 9.18 -4.96
N GLU A 115 4.92 10.30 -5.70
CA GLU A 115 4.31 10.48 -7.00
C GLU A 115 5.31 10.12 -8.10
N ASP A 116 4.91 9.22 -9.02
CA ASP A 116 5.72 8.82 -10.16
C ASP A 116 5.68 9.86 -11.30
N GLU A 117 6.39 9.58 -12.40
CA GLU A 117 6.45 10.47 -13.57
C GLU A 117 5.12 10.62 -14.31
N SER A 118 4.21 9.69 -14.11
CA SER A 118 2.86 9.74 -14.71
C SER A 118 1.82 10.43 -13.81
N GLY A 119 2.21 10.88 -12.62
CA GLY A 119 1.32 11.48 -11.63
C GLY A 119 0.57 10.45 -10.76
N LYS A 120 0.95 9.17 -10.83
CA LYS A 120 0.39 8.13 -9.97
C LYS A 120 1.07 8.14 -8.61
N VAL A 121 0.28 7.93 -7.56
CA VAL A 121 0.81 7.83 -6.21
C VAL A 121 1.06 6.38 -5.83
N MET A 122 2.24 6.14 -5.33
CA MET A 122 2.74 4.83 -4.93
C MET A 122 3.05 4.80 -3.44
N LEU A 123 2.82 3.66 -2.79
CA LEU A 123 3.32 3.30 -1.47
C LEU A 123 4.39 2.24 -1.60
N SER A 124 5.58 2.49 -1.05
CA SER A 124 6.72 1.57 -1.12
C SER A 124 7.32 1.30 0.25
N TYR A 125 7.76 0.05 0.47
CA TYR A 125 8.46 -0.38 1.67
C TYR A 125 9.40 -1.55 1.37
N THR A 126 10.38 -1.79 2.24
CA THR A 126 11.26 -2.95 2.12
C THR A 126 10.52 -4.23 2.51
N ASP A 127 10.61 -5.27 1.66
CA ASP A 127 10.08 -6.60 1.97
C ASP A 127 10.72 -7.12 3.26
N PRO A 128 9.92 -7.49 4.28
CA PRO A 128 10.45 -8.03 5.53
C PRO A 128 11.32 -9.29 5.37
N ALA A 129 11.09 -10.09 4.34
CA ALA A 129 11.95 -11.26 4.07
C ALA A 129 13.36 -10.82 3.64
N VAL A 130 13.46 -9.81 2.77
CA VAL A 130 14.74 -9.23 2.35
C VAL A 130 15.42 -8.51 3.51
N MET A 131 14.65 -7.77 4.29
CA MET A 131 15.14 -7.12 5.51
C MET A 131 15.74 -8.15 6.48
N ALA A 132 14.99 -9.22 6.81
CA ALA A 132 15.44 -10.28 7.69
C ALA A 132 16.71 -10.98 7.18
N ALA A 133 16.77 -11.30 5.89
CA ALA A 133 17.92 -11.96 5.27
C ALA A 133 19.22 -11.16 5.41
N ARG A 134 19.17 -9.81 5.29
CA ARG A 134 20.34 -8.93 5.51
C ARG A 134 20.94 -9.07 6.91
N HIS A 135 20.13 -9.47 7.89
CA HIS A 135 20.50 -9.57 9.29
C HIS A 135 20.66 -11.02 9.78
N GLY A 136 20.72 -12.00 8.82
CA GLY A 136 20.90 -13.40 9.14
C GLY A 136 19.70 -14.06 9.79
N ILE A 137 18.52 -13.46 9.72
CA ILE A 137 17.27 -14.03 10.24
C ILE A 137 16.70 -14.96 9.16
N ALA A 138 16.39 -16.20 9.54
CA ALA A 138 15.86 -17.20 8.62
C ALA A 138 14.49 -16.75 8.04
N ALA A 139 14.26 -17.04 6.75
CA ALA A 139 13.05 -16.61 6.05
C ALA A 139 11.75 -17.20 6.65
N ASP A 140 11.84 -18.39 7.26
CA ASP A 140 10.74 -19.08 7.94
C ASP A 140 10.55 -18.62 9.40
N HIS A 141 11.38 -17.70 9.89
CA HIS A 141 11.21 -17.18 11.24
C HIS A 141 9.84 -16.50 11.39
N PRO A 142 9.04 -16.81 12.42
CA PRO A 142 7.65 -16.35 12.54
C PRO A 142 7.48 -14.83 12.50
N VAL A 143 8.51 -14.05 12.86
CA VAL A 143 8.46 -12.59 12.82
C VAL A 143 8.39 -12.07 11.39
N VAL A 144 9.01 -12.75 10.42
CA VAL A 144 9.00 -12.35 9.01
C VAL A 144 7.57 -12.34 8.47
N ALA A 145 6.85 -13.44 8.62
CA ALA A 145 5.46 -13.54 8.18
C ALA A 145 4.55 -12.50 8.88
N LYS A 146 4.78 -12.25 10.18
CA LYS A 146 4.02 -11.24 10.94
C LYS A 146 4.27 -9.83 10.42
N MET A 147 5.52 -9.46 10.14
CA MET A 147 5.87 -8.14 9.59
C MET A 147 5.31 -7.97 8.19
N THR A 148 5.41 -8.99 7.32
CA THR A 148 4.86 -8.98 5.97
C THR A 148 3.35 -8.78 5.99
N GLY A 149 2.63 -9.55 6.80
CA GLY A 149 1.17 -9.42 6.92
C GLY A 149 0.74 -8.07 7.51
N ALA A 150 1.50 -7.54 8.47
CA ALA A 150 1.22 -6.23 9.05
C ALA A 150 1.38 -5.11 8.00
N LEU A 151 2.53 -5.06 7.29
CA LEU A 151 2.78 -4.05 6.26
C LEU A 151 1.75 -4.13 5.13
N ALA A 152 1.48 -5.31 4.58
CA ALA A 152 0.49 -5.48 3.52
C ALA A 152 -0.90 -4.95 3.94
N LYS A 153 -1.34 -5.28 5.17
CA LYS A 153 -2.64 -4.83 5.70
C LYS A 153 -2.68 -3.31 5.92
N LEU A 154 -1.62 -2.73 6.51
CA LEU A 154 -1.59 -1.30 6.83
C LEU A 154 -1.53 -0.46 5.55
N THR A 155 -0.62 -0.82 4.63
CA THR A 155 -0.45 -0.08 3.36
C THR A 155 -1.66 -0.25 2.44
N GLY A 156 -2.25 -1.45 2.33
CA GLY A 156 -3.47 -1.67 1.56
C GLY A 156 -4.63 -0.79 2.03
N LYS A 157 -4.87 -0.71 3.35
CA LYS A 157 -5.89 0.18 3.91
C LYS A 157 -5.59 1.66 3.66
N ALA A 158 -4.33 2.07 3.79
CA ALA A 158 -3.93 3.44 3.53
C ALA A 158 -4.11 3.82 2.06
N ALA A 159 -3.82 2.91 1.14
CA ALA A 159 -3.98 3.08 -0.30
C ALA A 159 -5.44 3.08 -0.78
N GLY A 160 -6.39 2.65 0.06
CA GLY A 160 -7.81 2.54 -0.32
C GLY A 160 -8.17 1.22 -1.01
N LEU A 161 -7.39 0.15 -0.75
CA LEU A 161 -7.58 -1.20 -1.29
C LEU A 161 -8.36 -2.11 -0.33
#